data_fcd812aa24823faab245216f968f53a1
#
_entry.id   fcd812aa24823faab245216f968f53a1
#
_cell.length_a   1.000
_cell.length_b   1.000
_cell.length_c   1.000
_cell.angle_alpha   90.00
_cell.angle_beta   90.00
_cell.angle_gamma   90.00
#
_symmetry.space_group_name_H-M   'P 1'
#
loop_
_entity.id
_entity.type
_entity.pdbx_description
1 polymer ?
#
loop_
_entity_poly.entity_id
_entity_poly.type
_entity_poly.pdbx_seq_one_letter_code
_entity_poly.pdbx_strand_id
1 'polypeptide(L)'
;MKRDFSDEELITAIEEGGAKMEAGMHFLYNRSGYKTEILGWLEKKGASTDTANDAFQDGVRHLILNIRNEKFRGASSLKTYLFRICINLWNGQYRRAKRLEEIKLELPKEEEAVHAPDEILEYKERAALLDGVLSQLGQSCQKVLGLWSLSYSMTEIAQQAGYKSDGMARKKKHDCFKRLMKLLQDRPDLMKELLENR
;
A
#
# COMPACT_ATOMS: atom_id res chain seq x y z
N MET A 1 -10.92 -36.46 10.79
CA MET A 1 -11.56 -35.61 9.77
C MET A 1 -10.91 -34.22 9.81
N LYS A 2 -10.39 -33.74 8.69
CA LYS A 2 -9.78 -32.41 8.62
C LYS A 2 -10.91 -31.39 8.42
N ARG A 3 -11.26 -30.64 9.46
CA ARG A 3 -12.34 -29.64 9.45
C ARG A 3 -11.94 -28.40 8.67
N ASP A 4 -12.80 -27.93 7.77
CA ASP A 4 -12.70 -26.62 7.17
C ASP A 4 -13.42 -25.61 8.07
N PHE A 5 -12.93 -24.37 8.10
CA PHE A 5 -13.48 -23.31 8.92
C PHE A 5 -14.20 -22.30 8.05
N SER A 6 -15.39 -21.89 8.44
CA SER A 6 -16.02 -20.68 7.93
C SER A 6 -15.35 -19.42 8.51
N ASP A 7 -15.64 -18.25 7.94
CA ASP A 7 -15.13 -16.98 8.48
C ASP A 7 -15.57 -16.77 9.93
N GLU A 8 -16.81 -17.10 10.27
CA GLU A 8 -17.37 -16.99 11.63
C GLU A 8 -16.68 -17.94 12.60
N GLU A 9 -16.43 -19.20 12.17
CA GLU A 9 -15.72 -20.17 12.98
C GLU A 9 -14.26 -19.77 13.22
N LEU A 10 -13.60 -19.16 12.23
CA LEU A 10 -12.23 -18.63 12.39
C LEU A 10 -12.20 -17.45 13.37
N ILE A 11 -13.16 -16.53 13.28
CA ILE A 11 -13.28 -15.40 14.18
C ILE A 11 -13.47 -15.91 15.62
N THR A 12 -14.45 -16.78 15.83
CA THR A 12 -14.72 -17.39 17.15
C THR A 12 -13.48 -18.12 17.70
N ALA A 13 -12.78 -18.88 16.85
CA ALA A 13 -11.57 -19.59 17.26
C ALA A 13 -10.45 -18.63 17.69
N ILE A 14 -10.29 -17.48 17.00
CA ILE A 14 -9.31 -16.44 17.35
C ILE A 14 -9.67 -15.74 18.67
N GLU A 15 -10.95 -15.48 18.90
CA GLU A 15 -11.45 -14.85 20.13
C GLU A 15 -11.28 -15.76 21.34
N GLU A 16 -11.64 -17.03 21.22
CA GLU A 16 -11.51 -18.00 22.30
C GLU A 16 -10.06 -18.36 22.64
N GLY A 17 -9.17 -18.37 21.63
CA GLY A 17 -7.75 -18.68 21.83
C GLY A 17 -7.48 -20.18 22.00
N GLY A 18 -6.30 -20.52 22.59
CA GLY A 18 -5.89 -21.88 22.89
C GLY A 18 -5.91 -22.83 21.68
N ALA A 19 -6.27 -24.09 21.89
CA ALA A 19 -6.27 -25.14 20.86
C ALA A 19 -7.20 -24.86 19.67
N LYS A 20 -8.30 -24.13 19.90
CA LYS A 20 -9.20 -23.73 18.81
C LYS A 20 -8.52 -22.74 17.86
N MET A 21 -7.83 -21.76 18.41
CA MET A 21 -7.04 -20.81 17.63
C MET A 21 -5.92 -21.50 16.85
N GLU A 22 -5.20 -22.45 17.48
CA GLU A 22 -4.15 -23.22 16.79
C GLU A 22 -4.72 -24.00 15.58
N ALA A 23 -5.86 -24.64 15.74
CA ALA A 23 -6.54 -25.35 14.66
C ALA A 23 -6.99 -24.40 13.54
N GLY A 24 -7.53 -23.23 13.88
CA GLY A 24 -7.91 -22.19 12.94
C GLY A 24 -6.69 -21.61 12.19
N MET A 25 -5.59 -21.38 12.89
CA MET A 25 -4.33 -20.92 12.26
C MET A 25 -3.76 -21.98 11.33
N HIS A 26 -3.74 -23.24 11.75
CA HIS A 26 -3.30 -24.33 10.88
C HIS A 26 -4.14 -24.41 9.59
N PHE A 27 -5.45 -24.23 9.68
CA PHE A 27 -6.31 -24.16 8.50
C PHE A 27 -5.97 -22.95 7.63
N LEU A 28 -5.83 -21.77 8.21
CA LEU A 28 -5.54 -20.51 7.49
C LEU A 28 -4.20 -20.59 6.73
N TYR A 29 -3.16 -21.15 7.36
CA TYR A 29 -1.83 -21.25 6.74
C TYR A 29 -1.72 -22.33 5.68
N ASN A 30 -2.41 -23.46 5.85
CA ASN A 30 -2.10 -24.67 5.08
C ASN A 30 -3.23 -25.16 4.18
N ARG A 31 -4.49 -24.74 4.44
CA ARG A 31 -5.65 -25.34 3.77
C ARG A 31 -6.61 -24.34 3.14
N SER A 32 -6.70 -23.14 3.64
CA SER A 32 -7.65 -22.12 3.14
C SER A 32 -7.33 -21.60 1.74
N GLY A 33 -6.09 -21.79 1.28
CA GLY A 33 -5.59 -21.19 0.04
C GLY A 33 -5.25 -19.69 0.17
N TYR A 34 -5.56 -19.03 1.31
CA TYR A 34 -5.34 -17.60 1.50
C TYR A 34 -3.87 -17.22 1.33
N LYS A 35 -2.97 -18.02 1.94
CA LYS A 35 -1.52 -17.79 1.83
C LYS A 35 -1.07 -17.81 0.38
N THR A 36 -1.39 -18.87 -0.36
CA THR A 36 -0.96 -19.06 -1.75
C THR A 36 -1.42 -17.92 -2.66
N GLU A 37 -2.68 -17.49 -2.50
CA GLU A 37 -3.22 -16.40 -3.32
C GLU A 37 -2.59 -15.04 -2.97
N ILE A 38 -2.40 -14.75 -1.68
CA ILE A 38 -1.80 -13.50 -1.21
C ILE A 38 -0.34 -13.41 -1.65
N LEU A 39 0.45 -14.47 -1.43
CA LEU A 39 1.85 -14.52 -1.85
C LEU A 39 1.98 -14.36 -3.37
N GLY A 40 1.22 -15.14 -4.14
CA GLY A 40 1.27 -15.08 -5.60
C GLY A 40 0.89 -13.70 -6.15
N TRP A 41 -0.01 -12.97 -5.49
CA TRP A 41 -0.33 -11.60 -5.87
C TRP A 41 0.80 -10.63 -5.53
N LEU A 42 1.40 -10.73 -4.34
CA LEU A 42 2.51 -9.87 -3.92
C LEU A 42 3.73 -10.07 -4.80
N GLU A 43 4.06 -11.31 -5.14
CA GLU A 43 5.17 -11.67 -6.04
C GLU A 43 4.96 -11.11 -7.45
N LYS A 44 3.74 -11.18 -7.99
CA LYS A 44 3.38 -10.53 -9.27
C LYS A 44 3.53 -9.01 -9.24
N LYS A 45 3.52 -8.40 -8.05
CA LYS A 45 3.74 -6.96 -7.84
C LYS A 45 5.19 -6.62 -7.50
N GLY A 46 6.11 -7.58 -7.59
CA GLY A 46 7.54 -7.39 -7.41
C GLY A 46 8.05 -7.65 -5.99
N ALA A 47 7.26 -8.26 -5.11
CA ALA A 47 7.76 -8.73 -3.82
C ALA A 47 8.64 -9.97 -4.03
N SER A 48 9.78 -10.06 -3.31
CA SER A 48 10.48 -11.34 -3.19
C SER A 48 9.62 -12.32 -2.37
N THR A 49 9.86 -13.62 -2.54
CA THR A 49 9.17 -14.67 -1.78
C THR A 49 9.30 -14.44 -0.26
N ASP A 50 10.46 -14.01 0.22
CA ASP A 50 10.67 -13.72 1.64
C ASP A 50 9.85 -12.52 2.08
N THR A 51 9.88 -11.41 1.33
CA THR A 51 9.09 -10.21 1.63
C THR A 51 7.58 -10.50 1.61
N ALA A 52 7.13 -11.33 0.67
CA ALA A 52 5.72 -11.74 0.59
C ALA A 52 5.31 -12.60 1.79
N ASN A 53 6.18 -13.55 2.21
CA ASN A 53 5.96 -14.36 3.41
C ASN A 53 5.93 -13.51 4.69
N ASP A 54 6.85 -12.56 4.85
CA ASP A 54 6.87 -11.64 5.98
C ASP A 54 5.59 -10.80 6.04
N ALA A 55 5.18 -10.22 4.91
CA ALA A 55 3.95 -9.46 4.81
C ALA A 55 2.71 -10.30 5.16
N PHE A 56 2.71 -11.59 4.79
CA PHE A 56 1.62 -12.50 5.16
C PHE A 56 1.63 -12.83 6.67
N GLN A 57 2.79 -13.15 7.25
CA GLN A 57 2.90 -13.45 8.68
C GLN A 57 2.49 -12.25 9.54
N ASP A 58 2.98 -11.07 9.23
CA ASP A 58 2.59 -9.85 9.90
C ASP A 58 1.11 -9.53 9.68
N GLY A 59 0.60 -9.79 8.47
CA GLY A 59 -0.81 -9.68 8.14
C GLY A 59 -1.71 -10.53 9.05
N VAL A 60 -1.32 -11.78 9.28
CA VAL A 60 -2.03 -12.69 10.19
C VAL A 60 -1.97 -12.20 11.64
N ARG A 61 -0.82 -11.69 12.10
CA ARG A 61 -0.71 -11.07 13.44
C ARG A 61 -1.67 -9.88 13.59
N HIS A 62 -1.71 -9.00 12.59
CA HIS A 62 -2.63 -7.86 12.58
C HIS A 62 -4.10 -8.29 12.50
N LEU A 63 -4.41 -9.35 11.75
CA LEU A 63 -5.75 -9.93 11.69
C LEU A 63 -6.21 -10.36 13.08
N ILE A 64 -5.38 -11.15 13.78
CA ILE A 64 -5.68 -11.63 15.15
C ILE A 64 -5.92 -10.46 16.10
N LEU A 65 -5.02 -9.46 16.10
CA LEU A 65 -5.17 -8.27 16.94
C LEU A 65 -6.42 -7.46 16.61
N ASN A 66 -6.78 -7.34 15.33
CA ASN A 66 -7.94 -6.59 14.91
C ASN A 66 -9.26 -7.30 15.25
N ILE A 67 -9.30 -8.63 15.21
CA ILE A 67 -10.47 -9.42 15.67
C ILE A 67 -10.60 -9.26 17.18
N ARG A 68 -9.55 -9.51 17.97
CA ARG A 68 -9.56 -9.39 19.44
C ARG A 68 -9.88 -7.98 19.95
N ASN A 69 -9.55 -6.95 19.18
CA ASN A 69 -9.84 -5.55 19.51
C ASN A 69 -11.14 -5.05 18.85
N GLU A 70 -12.00 -5.94 18.38
CA GLU A 70 -13.31 -5.63 17.76
C GLU A 70 -13.23 -4.62 16.57
N LYS A 71 -12.06 -4.54 15.93
CA LYS A 71 -11.86 -3.66 14.76
C LYS A 71 -12.37 -4.26 13.47
N PHE A 72 -12.48 -5.58 13.38
CA PHE A 72 -13.09 -6.26 12.26
C PHE A 72 -14.61 -6.25 12.41
N ARG A 73 -15.28 -5.54 11.51
CA ARG A 73 -16.75 -5.31 11.56
C ARG A 73 -17.56 -6.20 10.64
N GLY A 74 -16.98 -7.24 10.05
CA GLY A 74 -17.68 -8.14 9.12
C GLY A 74 -18.12 -7.52 7.79
N ALA A 75 -17.61 -6.32 7.44
CA ALA A 75 -17.96 -5.63 6.19
C ALA A 75 -17.40 -6.29 4.92
N SER A 76 -16.55 -7.29 5.07
CA SER A 76 -15.98 -8.10 3.98
C SER A 76 -15.64 -9.49 4.51
N SER A 77 -15.35 -10.44 3.61
CA SER A 77 -14.82 -11.75 4.04
C SER A 77 -13.48 -11.60 4.76
N LEU A 78 -13.18 -12.55 5.64
CA LEU A 78 -11.92 -12.60 6.38
C LEU A 78 -10.71 -12.64 5.42
N LYS A 79 -10.84 -13.40 4.33
CA LYS A 79 -9.86 -13.45 3.23
C LYS A 79 -9.58 -12.07 2.66
N THR A 80 -10.62 -11.32 2.28
CA THR A 80 -10.49 -9.97 1.71
C THR A 80 -9.85 -9.01 2.71
N TYR A 81 -10.21 -9.12 3.99
CA TYR A 81 -9.65 -8.29 5.04
C TYR A 81 -8.16 -8.57 5.25
N LEU A 82 -7.77 -9.85 5.36
CA LEU A 82 -6.37 -10.26 5.47
C LEU A 82 -5.56 -9.80 4.26
N PHE A 83 -6.11 -9.98 3.06
CA PHE A 83 -5.48 -9.53 1.81
C PHE A 83 -5.15 -8.03 1.85
N ARG A 84 -6.10 -7.19 2.29
CA ARG A 84 -5.89 -5.75 2.46
C ARG A 84 -4.80 -5.41 3.48
N ILE A 85 -4.77 -6.14 4.59
CA ILE A 85 -3.71 -5.95 5.60
C ILE A 85 -2.35 -6.25 4.99
N CYS A 86 -2.19 -7.39 4.32
CA CYS A 86 -0.91 -7.79 3.70
C CYS A 86 -0.44 -6.79 2.64
N ILE A 87 -1.35 -6.33 1.76
CA ILE A 87 -1.02 -5.29 0.77
C ILE A 87 -0.55 -4.00 1.43
N ASN A 88 -1.23 -3.55 2.48
CA ASN A 88 -0.86 -2.32 3.17
C ASN A 88 0.51 -2.44 3.85
N LEU A 89 0.83 -3.59 4.44
CA LEU A 89 2.13 -3.87 5.05
C LEU A 89 3.24 -3.89 3.99
N TRP A 90 3.04 -4.65 2.93
CA TRP A 90 4.01 -4.72 1.82
C TRP A 90 4.23 -3.35 1.17
N ASN A 91 3.18 -2.62 0.86
CA ASN A 91 3.29 -1.26 0.34
C ASN A 91 4.08 -0.35 1.30
N GLY A 92 3.93 -0.51 2.61
CA GLY A 92 4.70 0.23 3.61
C GLY A 92 6.18 -0.12 3.59
N GLN A 93 6.53 -1.39 3.47
CA GLN A 93 7.92 -1.89 3.39
C GLN A 93 8.58 -1.49 2.07
N TYR A 94 7.91 -1.73 0.93
CA TYR A 94 8.37 -1.34 -0.39
C TYR A 94 8.68 0.16 -0.49
N ARG A 95 7.83 0.97 0.10
CA ARG A 95 8.01 2.42 0.16
C ARG A 95 9.22 2.84 0.98
N ARG A 96 9.46 2.17 2.12
CA ARG A 96 10.66 2.44 2.95
C ARG A 96 11.94 2.05 2.21
N ALA A 97 11.94 0.89 1.56
CA ALA A 97 13.08 0.42 0.77
C ALA A 97 13.41 1.39 -0.37
N LYS A 98 12.40 1.79 -1.14
CA LYS A 98 12.56 2.76 -2.23
C LYS A 98 13.08 4.12 -1.74
N ARG A 99 12.56 4.65 -0.63
CA ARG A 99 13.09 5.90 -0.04
C ARG A 99 14.55 5.77 0.42
N LEU A 100 14.92 4.62 0.98
CA LEU A 100 16.30 4.38 1.39
C LEU A 100 17.24 4.31 0.18
N GLU A 101 16.81 3.75 -0.93
CA GLU A 101 17.55 3.78 -2.19
C GLU A 101 17.67 5.20 -2.76
N GLU A 102 16.57 5.95 -2.79
CA GLU A 102 16.58 7.36 -3.24
C GLU A 102 17.51 8.22 -2.37
N ILE A 103 17.48 8.08 -1.03
CA ILE A 103 18.39 8.79 -0.13
C ILE A 103 19.86 8.34 -0.34
N LYS A 104 20.10 7.07 -0.64
CA LYS A 104 21.45 6.57 -0.97
C LYS A 104 21.96 7.11 -2.32
N LEU A 105 21.07 7.38 -3.26
CA LEU A 105 21.41 8.00 -4.56
C LEU A 105 21.63 9.51 -4.46
N GLU A 106 21.05 10.19 -3.46
CA GLU A 106 21.30 11.60 -3.17
C GLU A 106 22.62 11.87 -2.43
N LEU A 107 23.23 10.83 -1.81
CA LEU A 107 24.59 10.93 -1.30
C LEU A 107 25.58 10.82 -2.47
N PRO A 108 26.58 11.74 -2.60
CA PRO A 108 27.53 11.70 -3.71
C PRO A 108 28.26 10.36 -3.69
N LYS A 109 27.87 9.45 -4.56
CA LYS A 109 28.67 8.30 -4.94
C LYS A 109 29.45 8.68 -6.17
N GLU A 110 30.76 8.74 -6.02
CA GLU A 110 31.66 8.48 -7.12
C GLU A 110 31.34 7.09 -7.66
N GLU A 111 31.17 7.02 -8.99
CA GLU A 111 31.02 5.85 -9.85
C GLU A 111 29.58 5.45 -10.27
N GLU A 112 29.26 5.93 -11.47
CA GLU A 112 28.63 5.32 -12.65
C GLU A 112 27.54 4.24 -12.43
N ALA A 113 26.29 4.70 -12.43
CA ALA A 113 25.20 3.92 -13.03
C ALA A 113 24.84 4.62 -14.36
N VAL A 114 25.25 4.00 -15.46
CA VAL A 114 24.87 4.42 -16.81
C VAL A 114 23.40 4.11 -17.04
N HIS A 115 22.52 5.04 -16.66
CA HIS A 115 21.19 5.11 -17.25
C HIS A 115 21.34 5.82 -18.59
N ALA A 116 20.70 5.29 -19.64
CA ALA A 116 20.72 5.95 -20.93
C ALA A 116 20.18 7.38 -20.77
N PRO A 117 20.84 8.39 -21.38
CA PRO A 117 20.45 9.80 -21.23
C PRO A 117 18.97 10.07 -21.53
N ASP A 118 18.39 9.29 -22.44
CA ASP A 118 17.01 9.43 -22.89
C ASP A 118 16.00 9.02 -21.80
N GLU A 119 16.26 7.95 -21.02
CA GLU A 119 15.39 7.52 -19.93
C GLU A 119 15.33 8.54 -18.79
N ILE A 120 16.45 9.22 -18.50
CA ILE A 120 16.52 10.28 -17.49
C ILE A 120 15.72 11.49 -17.94
N LEU A 121 15.79 11.84 -19.23
CA LEU A 121 15.06 12.97 -19.79
C LEU A 121 13.55 12.73 -19.73
N GLU A 122 13.08 11.57 -20.20
CA GLU A 122 11.66 11.16 -20.15
C GLU A 122 11.11 11.15 -18.72
N TYR A 123 11.89 10.65 -17.76
CA TYR A 123 11.50 10.68 -16.35
C TYR A 123 11.32 12.11 -15.81
N LYS A 124 12.25 13.01 -16.15
CA LYS A 124 12.19 14.42 -15.74
C LYS A 124 11.02 15.17 -16.36
N GLU A 125 10.75 14.94 -17.63
CA GLU A 125 9.62 15.57 -18.35
C GLU A 125 8.29 15.11 -17.75
N ARG A 126 8.17 13.82 -17.47
CA ARG A 126 6.98 13.25 -16.86
C ARG A 126 6.76 13.72 -15.42
N ALA A 127 7.83 13.87 -14.64
CA ALA A 127 7.77 14.43 -13.30
C ALA A 127 7.33 15.90 -13.34
N ALA A 128 7.86 16.68 -14.27
CA ALA A 128 7.48 18.08 -14.46
C ALA A 128 6.01 18.23 -14.91
N LEU A 129 5.54 17.37 -15.82
CA LEU A 129 4.15 17.34 -16.26
C LEU A 129 3.22 17.03 -15.08
N LEU A 130 3.54 16.00 -14.28
CA LEU A 130 2.77 15.63 -13.10
C LEU A 130 2.73 16.75 -12.06
N ASP A 131 3.85 17.41 -11.82
CA ASP A 131 3.93 18.54 -10.89
C ASP A 131 3.09 19.73 -11.39
N GLY A 132 3.13 20.01 -12.70
CA GLY A 132 2.27 21.00 -13.35
C GLY A 132 0.78 20.71 -13.20
N VAL A 133 0.37 19.45 -13.29
CA VAL A 133 -1.02 19.03 -13.04
C VAL A 133 -1.37 19.17 -11.57
N LEU A 134 -0.50 18.74 -10.67
CA LEU A 134 -0.72 18.83 -9.22
C LEU A 134 -0.79 20.27 -8.72
N SER A 135 -0.02 21.19 -9.32
CA SER A 135 -0.03 22.61 -8.95
C SER A 135 -1.41 23.27 -9.15
N GLN A 136 -2.18 22.82 -10.17
CA GLN A 136 -3.53 23.32 -10.45
C GLN A 136 -4.55 22.94 -9.33
N LEU A 137 -4.24 21.96 -8.51
CA LEU A 137 -5.10 21.53 -7.39
C LEU A 137 -4.91 22.39 -6.13
N GLY A 138 -3.93 23.30 -6.13
CA GLY A 138 -3.55 24.14 -5.01
C GLY A 138 -2.55 23.48 -4.06
N GLN A 139 -1.77 24.31 -3.36
CA GLN A 139 -0.60 23.90 -2.57
C GLN A 139 -0.85 22.76 -1.58
N SER A 140 -2.02 22.78 -0.90
CA SER A 140 -2.33 21.74 0.09
C SER A 140 -2.58 20.36 -0.55
N CYS A 141 -3.14 20.32 -1.75
CA CYS A 141 -3.31 19.07 -2.50
C CYS A 141 -1.99 18.62 -3.12
N GLN A 142 -1.22 19.53 -3.69
CA GLN A 142 0.12 19.25 -4.22
C GLN A 142 0.99 18.61 -3.12
N LYS A 143 1.06 19.22 -1.93
CA LYS A 143 1.83 18.69 -0.81
C LYS A 143 1.36 17.29 -0.37
N VAL A 144 0.05 17.10 -0.19
CA VAL A 144 -0.49 15.80 0.27
C VAL A 144 -0.34 14.71 -0.78
N LEU A 145 -0.64 15.00 -2.04
CA LEU A 145 -0.51 14.01 -3.12
C LEU A 145 0.96 13.75 -3.46
N GLY A 146 1.82 14.78 -3.42
CA GLY A 146 3.25 14.64 -3.60
C GLY A 146 3.87 13.75 -2.51
N LEU A 147 3.62 14.02 -1.24
CA LEU A 147 4.08 13.15 -0.15
C LEU A 147 3.52 11.72 -0.28
N TRP A 148 2.27 11.59 -0.72
CA TRP A 148 1.68 10.28 -0.92
C TRP A 148 2.30 9.52 -2.11
N SER A 149 2.63 10.19 -3.21
CA SER A 149 3.34 9.57 -4.35
C SER A 149 4.74 9.13 -3.97
N LEU A 150 5.43 9.91 -3.13
CA LEU A 150 6.71 9.55 -2.50
C LEU A 150 6.54 8.53 -1.37
N SER A 151 5.33 8.03 -1.24
CA SER A 151 5.08 6.88 -0.37
C SER A 151 5.13 7.15 1.13
N TYR A 152 4.96 8.39 1.59
CA TYR A 152 4.79 8.67 3.00
C TYR A 152 3.49 8.05 3.56
N SER A 153 3.54 7.52 4.77
CA SER A 153 2.34 7.04 5.48
C SER A 153 1.41 8.21 5.81
N MET A 154 0.13 7.93 6.06
CA MET A 154 -0.83 8.99 6.42
C MET A 154 -0.45 9.71 7.72
N THR A 155 0.22 9.04 8.65
CA THR A 155 0.73 9.64 9.88
C THR A 155 1.87 10.63 9.59
N GLU A 156 2.83 10.24 8.75
CA GLU A 156 3.92 11.11 8.31
C GLU A 156 3.39 12.30 7.49
N ILE A 157 2.41 12.05 6.59
CA ILE A 157 1.75 13.11 5.82
C ILE A 157 1.03 14.08 6.76
N ALA A 158 0.34 13.58 7.79
CA ALA A 158 -0.30 14.44 8.79
C ALA A 158 0.71 15.35 9.47
N GLN A 159 1.83 14.80 9.92
CA GLN A 159 2.90 15.56 10.57
C GLN A 159 3.51 16.61 9.61
N GLN A 160 3.90 16.21 8.40
CA GLN A 160 4.57 17.10 7.46
C GLN A 160 3.64 18.16 6.85
N ALA A 161 2.36 17.83 6.65
CA ALA A 161 1.37 18.75 6.10
C ALA A 161 0.60 19.54 7.16
N GLY A 162 0.90 19.34 8.47
CA GLY A 162 0.31 20.10 9.56
C GLY A 162 -1.13 19.70 9.89
N TYR A 163 -1.53 18.45 9.67
CA TYR A 163 -2.85 17.94 10.07
C TYR A 163 -2.80 17.37 11.49
N LYS A 164 -3.89 17.55 12.23
CA LYS A 164 -4.02 17.08 13.63
C LYS A 164 -4.06 15.55 13.76
N SER A 165 -4.40 14.81 12.69
CA SER A 165 -4.47 13.36 12.71
C SER A 165 -4.29 12.75 11.32
N ASP A 166 -3.92 11.47 11.28
CA ASP A 166 -3.85 10.67 10.05
C ASP A 166 -5.21 10.54 9.35
N GLY A 167 -6.31 10.55 10.12
CA GLY A 167 -7.67 10.58 9.58
C GLY A 167 -7.96 11.84 8.77
N MET A 168 -7.49 13.00 9.23
CA MET A 168 -7.59 14.26 8.49
C MET A 168 -6.74 14.23 7.21
N ALA A 169 -5.53 13.69 7.27
CA ALA A 169 -4.67 13.53 6.11
C ALA A 169 -5.30 12.58 5.07
N ARG A 170 -5.92 11.46 5.51
CA ARG A 170 -6.66 10.53 4.62
C ARG A 170 -7.84 11.22 3.93
N LYS A 171 -8.66 11.96 4.69
CA LYS A 171 -9.77 12.71 4.12
C LYS A 171 -9.26 13.71 3.08
N LYS A 172 -8.26 14.49 3.44
CA LYS A 172 -7.66 15.47 2.51
C LYS A 172 -7.10 14.81 1.26
N LYS A 173 -6.33 13.71 1.41
CA LYS A 173 -5.84 12.93 0.26
C LYS A 173 -6.99 12.49 -0.65
N HIS A 174 -8.06 11.95 -0.07
CA HIS A 174 -9.23 11.49 -0.85
C HIS A 174 -9.87 12.63 -1.64
N ASP A 175 -10.09 13.79 -1.00
CA ASP A 175 -10.68 14.96 -1.64
C ASP A 175 -9.78 15.51 -2.75
N CYS A 176 -8.46 15.57 -2.52
CA CYS A 176 -7.49 15.98 -3.53
C CYS A 176 -7.43 15.00 -4.70
N PHE A 177 -7.49 13.70 -4.43
CA PHE A 177 -7.50 12.66 -5.47
C PHE A 177 -8.77 12.73 -6.34
N LYS A 178 -9.93 12.99 -5.74
CA LYS A 178 -11.18 13.25 -6.51
C LYS A 178 -11.04 14.46 -7.43
N ARG A 179 -10.43 15.56 -6.95
CA ARG A 179 -10.18 16.75 -7.77
C ARG A 179 -9.22 16.45 -8.91
N LEU A 180 -8.16 15.68 -8.65
CA LEU A 180 -7.22 15.24 -9.68
C LEU A 180 -7.93 14.43 -10.76
N MET A 181 -8.72 13.43 -10.36
CA MET A 181 -9.47 12.60 -11.31
C MET A 181 -10.43 13.42 -12.16
N LYS A 182 -11.12 14.40 -11.54
CA LYS A 182 -12.01 15.30 -12.28
C LYS A 182 -11.23 16.15 -13.28
N LEU A 183 -10.11 16.73 -12.86
CA LEU A 183 -9.24 17.54 -13.74
C LEU A 183 -8.77 16.73 -14.95
N LEU A 184 -8.37 15.46 -14.74
CA LEU A 184 -7.93 14.58 -15.83
C LEU A 184 -9.10 14.15 -16.74
N GLN A 185 -10.30 13.99 -16.20
CA GLN A 185 -11.50 13.73 -17.00
C GLN A 185 -11.90 14.93 -17.87
N ASP A 186 -11.77 16.15 -17.32
CA ASP A 186 -12.05 17.39 -18.02
C ASP A 186 -10.95 17.74 -19.06
N ARG A 187 -9.76 17.11 -18.94
CA ARG A 187 -8.59 17.32 -19.79
C ARG A 187 -8.02 15.97 -20.30
N PRO A 188 -8.71 15.33 -21.27
CA PRO A 188 -8.27 14.05 -21.81
C PRO A 188 -6.92 14.13 -22.54
N ASP A 189 -6.53 15.31 -23.03
CA ASP A 189 -5.20 15.63 -23.57
C ASP A 189 -4.09 15.34 -22.54
N LEU A 190 -4.23 15.87 -21.32
CA LEU A 190 -3.27 15.65 -20.23
C LEU A 190 -3.24 14.19 -19.79
N MET A 191 -4.41 13.53 -19.75
CA MET A 191 -4.49 12.12 -19.38
C MET A 191 -3.76 11.24 -20.40
N LYS A 192 -3.91 11.54 -21.67
CA LYS A 192 -3.23 10.84 -22.77
C LYS A 192 -1.72 11.02 -22.68
N GLU A 193 -1.23 12.26 -22.52
CA GLU A 193 0.19 12.58 -22.36
C GLU A 193 0.84 11.87 -21.16
N LEU A 194 0.13 11.79 -20.01
CA LEU A 194 0.60 11.07 -18.83
C LEU A 194 0.65 9.54 -19.01
N LEU A 195 -0.14 8.97 -19.94
CA LEU A 195 -0.25 7.53 -20.17
C LEU A 195 0.61 7.04 -21.35
N GLU A 196 0.83 7.86 -22.37
CA GLU A 196 1.58 7.50 -23.59
C GLU A 196 3.08 7.44 -23.36
N ASN A 197 3.60 8.16 -22.38
CA ASN A 197 5.01 8.10 -21.95
C ASN A 197 5.23 6.89 -20.97
N ARG A 198 4.74 5.71 -21.33
CA ARG A 198 4.88 4.50 -20.51
C ARG A 198 5.98 3.59 -21.03
#